data_6f5d860e20325c277e85dfbf2010d723
#
_entry.id   6f5d860e20325c277e85dfbf2010d723
#
_cell.length_a   1.000
_cell.length_b   1.000
_cell.length_c   1.000
_cell.angle_alpha   90.00
_cell.angle_beta   90.00
_cell.angle_gamma   90.00
#
_symmetry.space_group_name_H-M   'P 1'
#
loop_
_entity.id
_entity.type
_entity.pdbx_description
1 polymer ?
#
loop_
_entity_poly.entity_id
_entity_poly.type
_entity_poly.pdbx_seq_one_letter_code
_entity_poly.pdbx_strand_id
1 'polypeptide(L)'
;MSIVVSNKQKIHYELAGDKGPWMLLHAPHLIPMSAWKEGGYVKQLEQDFRLVIIEPLGQGLSDAPEDASHYTIKSRIRHILDILREVQADYTFFLGVGLGAQVGFQMSKEFPRRIRSLISVGAQPYQELEEAKYMKEKQEQLRSGNLTAYLQQWHSLDHLSADQEKLILQGNPEAYALGLE
;
A
#
# COMPACT_ATOMS: atom_id res chain seq x y z
N MET A 1 4.91 8.19 14.65
CA MET A 1 5.58 7.93 13.35
C MET A 1 6.52 6.77 13.61
N SER A 2 6.35 5.66 12.92
CA SER A 2 7.13 4.44 13.13
C SER A 2 7.81 4.01 11.84
N ILE A 3 9.04 3.49 11.94
CA ILE A 3 9.82 3.02 10.80
C ILE A 3 10.40 1.64 11.15
N VAL A 4 10.21 0.67 10.27
CA VAL A 4 10.92 -0.61 10.33
C VAL A 4 11.95 -0.69 9.20
N VAL A 5 13.11 -1.28 9.48
CA VAL A 5 14.08 -1.62 8.43
C VAL A 5 13.82 -3.03 7.95
N SER A 6 13.40 -3.16 6.70
CA SER A 6 13.08 -4.42 6.05
C SER A 6 13.87 -4.54 4.75
N ASN A 7 14.67 -5.59 4.60
CA ASN A 7 15.53 -5.79 3.44
C ASN A 7 16.39 -4.56 3.07
N LYS A 8 16.98 -3.90 4.09
CA LYS A 8 17.78 -2.66 4.01
C LYS A 8 16.99 -1.40 3.58
N GLN A 9 15.68 -1.47 3.44
CA GLN A 9 14.82 -0.34 3.12
C GLN A 9 14.05 0.09 4.37
N LYS A 10 13.87 1.38 4.54
CA LYS A 10 13.04 1.97 5.59
C LYS A 10 11.59 1.95 5.11
N ILE A 11 10.73 1.31 5.87
CA ILE A 11 9.30 1.26 5.63
C ILE A 11 8.60 2.03 6.73
N HIS A 12 7.92 3.09 6.36
CA HIS A 12 7.11 3.89 7.26
C HIS A 12 5.75 3.24 7.48
N TYR A 13 5.28 3.30 8.71
CA TYR A 13 3.93 2.90 9.08
C TYR A 13 3.41 3.72 10.25
N GLU A 14 2.12 3.77 10.42
CA GLU A 14 1.48 4.38 11.56
C GLU A 14 0.66 3.38 12.36
N LEU A 15 0.49 3.68 13.64
CA LEU A 15 -0.35 2.90 14.54
C LEU A 15 -1.52 3.76 15.01
N ALA A 16 -2.69 3.13 15.15
CA ALA A 16 -3.86 3.72 15.78
C ALA A 16 -4.64 2.64 16.54
N GLY A 17 -5.43 3.07 17.54
CA GLY A 17 -6.11 2.14 18.43
C GLY A 17 -5.17 1.46 19.43
N ASP A 18 -5.70 1.16 20.60
CA ASP A 18 -4.95 0.62 21.74
C ASP A 18 -5.43 -0.76 22.20
N LYS A 19 -6.54 -1.24 21.65
CA LYS A 19 -7.20 -2.49 22.05
C LYS A 19 -7.63 -3.34 20.86
N GLY A 20 -8.01 -4.57 21.13
CA GLY A 20 -8.50 -5.52 20.13
C GLY A 20 -7.39 -6.20 19.33
N PRO A 21 -7.76 -6.98 18.32
CA PRO A 21 -6.80 -7.65 17.44
C PRO A 21 -6.13 -6.66 16.49
N TRP A 22 -5.01 -7.07 15.90
CA TRP A 22 -4.33 -6.27 14.88
C TRP A 22 -5.08 -6.30 13.55
N MET A 23 -5.22 -5.13 12.92
CA MET A 23 -5.69 -4.97 11.54
C MET A 23 -4.69 -4.14 10.74
N LEU A 24 -4.26 -4.65 9.60
CA LEU A 24 -3.40 -3.96 8.66
C LEU A 24 -4.23 -3.33 7.55
N LEU A 25 -3.98 -2.03 7.30
CA LEU A 25 -4.57 -1.26 6.22
C LEU A 25 -3.52 -1.01 5.15
N HIS A 26 -3.78 -1.47 3.93
CA HIS A 26 -2.91 -1.27 2.77
C HIS A 26 -3.67 -0.56 1.66
N ALA A 27 -3.32 0.69 1.42
CA ALA A 27 -3.93 1.53 0.39
C ALA A 27 -3.61 1.01 -1.02
N PRO A 28 -4.39 1.43 -2.03
CA PRO A 28 -4.04 1.20 -3.41
C PRO A 28 -2.77 1.98 -3.78
N HIS A 29 -2.22 1.63 -4.94
CA HIS A 29 -1.04 2.32 -5.46
C HIS A 29 -1.28 3.82 -5.60
N LEU A 30 -0.28 4.62 -5.21
CA LEU A 30 -0.26 6.10 -5.17
C LEU A 30 -1.19 6.78 -4.17
N ILE A 31 -2.18 6.11 -3.62
CA ILE A 31 -3.05 6.74 -2.63
C ILE A 31 -2.30 6.85 -1.29
N PRO A 32 -2.08 8.08 -0.77
CA PRO A 32 -1.39 8.27 0.49
C PRO A 32 -2.12 7.59 1.65
N MET A 33 -1.36 7.19 2.67
CA MET A 33 -1.96 6.56 3.86
C MET A 33 -2.91 7.52 4.61
N SER A 34 -2.76 8.84 4.44
CA SER A 34 -3.67 9.85 5.01
C SER A 34 -5.12 9.64 4.56
N ALA A 35 -5.34 9.05 3.38
CA ALA A 35 -6.68 8.76 2.87
C ALA A 35 -7.50 7.88 3.83
N TRP A 36 -6.88 6.99 4.57
CA TRP A 36 -7.56 6.19 5.59
C TRP A 36 -8.10 7.04 6.74
N LYS A 37 -7.38 8.09 7.12
CA LYS A 37 -7.79 9.03 8.18
C LYS A 37 -8.87 9.97 7.67
N GLU A 38 -8.64 10.60 6.53
CA GLU A 38 -9.54 11.58 5.91
C GLU A 38 -10.88 10.94 5.52
N GLY A 39 -10.87 9.68 5.06
CA GLY A 39 -12.06 8.89 4.79
C GLY A 39 -12.80 8.38 6.05
N GLY A 40 -12.28 8.67 7.24
CA GLY A 40 -12.92 8.29 8.51
C GLY A 40 -12.73 6.83 8.92
N TYR A 41 -12.05 6.02 8.10
CA TYR A 41 -11.84 4.58 8.37
C TYR A 41 -11.05 4.35 9.67
N VAL A 42 -9.97 5.10 9.87
CA VAL A 42 -9.14 4.97 11.09
C VAL A 42 -9.99 5.22 12.33
N LYS A 43 -10.74 6.33 12.36
CA LYS A 43 -11.61 6.70 13.48
C LYS A 43 -12.66 5.65 13.85
N GLN A 44 -13.16 4.91 12.85
CA GLN A 44 -14.13 3.85 13.10
C GLN A 44 -13.45 2.56 13.55
N LEU A 45 -12.38 2.15 12.87
CA LEU A 45 -11.75 0.85 13.10
C LEU A 45 -10.92 0.82 14.39
N GLU A 46 -10.31 1.95 14.80
CA GLU A 46 -9.51 2.03 16.04
C GLU A 46 -10.31 1.79 17.33
N GLN A 47 -11.64 1.83 17.24
CA GLN A 47 -12.50 1.52 18.37
C GLN A 47 -12.46 0.05 18.77
N ASP A 48 -12.18 -0.85 17.80
CA ASP A 48 -12.23 -2.30 17.99
C ASP A 48 -10.92 -3.01 17.62
N PHE A 49 -10.01 -2.31 16.92
CA PHE A 49 -8.75 -2.87 16.40
C PHE A 49 -7.55 -2.01 16.75
N ARG A 50 -6.40 -2.67 16.94
CA ARG A 50 -5.09 -2.03 16.81
C ARG A 50 -4.74 -1.99 15.34
N LEU A 51 -4.54 -0.79 14.80
CA LEU A 51 -4.30 -0.60 13.38
C LEU A 51 -2.82 -0.47 13.07
N VAL A 52 -2.39 -1.12 12.00
CA VAL A 52 -1.14 -0.86 11.28
C VAL A 52 -1.52 -0.28 9.94
N ILE A 53 -1.15 0.97 9.68
CA ILE A 53 -1.39 1.65 8.41
C ILE A 53 -0.04 1.75 7.72
N ILE A 54 0.15 0.94 6.67
CA ILE A 54 1.44 0.87 5.96
C ILE A 54 1.52 1.93 4.87
N GLU A 55 2.68 2.55 4.76
CA GLU A 55 3.08 3.36 3.62
C GLU A 55 4.05 2.54 2.76
N PRO A 56 3.59 2.03 1.60
CA PRO A 56 4.40 1.10 0.80
C PRO A 56 5.71 1.72 0.32
N LEU A 57 6.69 0.86 0.04
CA LEU A 57 7.95 1.27 -0.57
C LEU A 57 7.70 2.11 -1.84
N GLY A 58 8.45 3.19 -2.01
CA GLY A 58 8.30 4.14 -3.11
C GLY A 58 7.28 5.24 -2.84
N GLN A 59 6.62 5.25 -1.68
CA GLN A 59 5.59 6.23 -1.36
C GLN A 59 5.88 6.93 -0.03
N GLY A 60 5.48 8.19 0.05
CA GLY A 60 5.55 9.01 1.26
C GLY A 60 6.92 9.04 1.92
N LEU A 61 7.00 8.61 3.19
CA LEU A 61 8.22 8.57 3.99
C LEU A 61 8.99 7.24 3.92
N SER A 62 8.47 6.26 3.19
CA SER A 62 9.20 5.02 2.90
C SER A 62 10.29 5.28 1.88
N ASP A 63 11.37 4.49 1.93
CA ASP A 63 12.44 4.58 0.93
C ASP A 63 11.90 4.37 -0.48
N ALA A 64 12.60 4.93 -1.49
CA ALA A 64 12.23 4.85 -2.89
C ALA A 64 13.44 4.39 -3.74
N PRO A 65 13.89 3.12 -3.60
CA PRO A 65 15.01 2.60 -4.38
C PRO A 65 14.68 2.52 -5.87
N GLU A 66 15.69 2.65 -6.72
CA GLU A 66 15.55 2.56 -8.18
C GLU A 66 15.57 1.10 -8.71
N ASP A 67 15.88 0.12 -7.86
CA ASP A 67 15.92 -1.29 -8.24
C ASP A 67 14.52 -1.92 -8.14
N ALA A 68 13.98 -2.34 -9.28
CA ALA A 68 12.68 -3.01 -9.43
C ALA A 68 12.52 -4.23 -8.52
N SER A 69 13.60 -4.95 -8.22
CA SER A 69 13.55 -6.14 -7.37
C SER A 69 13.01 -5.89 -5.95
N HIS A 70 13.05 -4.64 -5.50
CA HIS A 70 12.49 -4.22 -4.21
C HIS A 70 10.97 -4.07 -4.21
N TYR A 71 10.32 -3.97 -5.38
CA TYR A 71 8.89 -3.66 -5.50
C TYR A 71 7.99 -4.87 -5.75
N THR A 72 8.56 -6.05 -5.82
CA THR A 72 7.79 -7.29 -6.03
C THR A 72 6.77 -7.54 -4.92
N ILE A 73 5.69 -8.24 -5.22
CA ILE A 73 4.69 -8.68 -4.23
C ILE A 73 5.36 -9.41 -3.05
N LYS A 74 6.37 -10.23 -3.34
CA LYS A 74 7.13 -10.95 -2.31
C LYS A 74 7.89 -9.99 -1.37
N SER A 75 8.50 -8.94 -1.90
CA SER A 75 9.16 -7.90 -1.11
C SER A 75 8.16 -7.15 -0.24
N ARG A 76 6.99 -6.81 -0.77
CA ARG A 76 5.92 -6.15 -0.01
C ARG A 76 5.41 -7.01 1.14
N ILE A 77 5.21 -8.30 0.90
CA ILE A 77 4.86 -9.25 1.97
C ILE A 77 5.95 -9.27 3.05
N ARG A 78 7.21 -9.27 2.66
CA ARG A 78 8.32 -9.23 3.62
C ARG A 78 8.26 -7.98 4.49
N HIS A 79 8.01 -6.80 3.90
CA HIS A 79 7.85 -5.55 4.66
C HIS A 79 6.73 -5.67 5.70
N ILE A 80 5.59 -6.22 5.30
CA ILE A 80 4.45 -6.45 6.21
C ILE A 80 4.82 -7.40 7.35
N LEU A 81 5.48 -8.52 7.04
CA LEU A 81 5.89 -9.50 8.05
C LEU A 81 6.88 -8.90 9.07
N ASP A 82 7.78 -8.02 8.62
CA ASP A 82 8.73 -7.35 9.49
C ASP A 82 8.03 -6.31 10.37
N ILE A 83 7.04 -5.57 9.86
CA ILE A 83 6.18 -4.69 10.67
C ILE A 83 5.39 -5.51 11.72
N LEU A 84 4.74 -6.59 11.31
CA LEU A 84 3.96 -7.45 12.23
C LEU A 84 4.85 -8.04 13.33
N ARG A 85 6.11 -8.32 13.04
CA ARG A 85 7.08 -8.76 14.05
C ARG A 85 7.43 -7.63 15.01
N GLU A 86 7.66 -6.43 14.52
CA GLU A 86 7.97 -5.24 15.33
C GLU A 86 6.85 -4.93 16.33
N VAL A 87 5.58 -5.03 15.89
CA VAL A 87 4.42 -4.79 16.75
C VAL A 87 3.98 -6.06 17.53
N GLN A 88 4.74 -7.14 17.46
CA GLN A 88 4.48 -8.42 18.12
C GLN A 88 3.10 -9.01 17.78
N ALA A 89 2.70 -8.88 16.51
CA ALA A 89 1.44 -9.44 16.00
C ALA A 89 1.67 -10.82 15.41
N ASP A 90 1.09 -11.86 15.99
CA ASP A 90 1.15 -13.24 15.45
C ASP A 90 0.33 -13.36 14.16
N TYR A 91 -0.80 -12.69 14.09
CA TYR A 91 -1.68 -12.61 12.94
C TYR A 91 -2.32 -11.23 12.84
N THR A 92 -2.90 -10.94 11.69
CA THR A 92 -3.62 -9.70 11.43
C THR A 92 -4.92 -9.96 10.67
N PHE A 93 -5.92 -9.11 10.88
CA PHE A 93 -6.97 -8.86 9.89
C PHE A 93 -6.36 -7.96 8.81
N PHE A 94 -6.68 -8.16 7.56
CA PHE A 94 -6.08 -7.43 6.47
C PHE A 94 -7.16 -6.74 5.64
N LEU A 95 -7.09 -5.43 5.54
CA LEU A 95 -7.93 -4.63 4.63
C LEU A 95 -7.02 -4.06 3.54
N GLY A 96 -7.20 -4.57 2.32
CA GLY A 96 -6.43 -4.16 1.15
C GLY A 96 -7.31 -3.61 0.04
N VAL A 97 -6.85 -2.54 -0.60
CA VAL A 97 -7.51 -1.93 -1.75
C VAL A 97 -6.57 -1.96 -2.95
N GLY A 98 -7.05 -2.37 -4.12
CA GLY A 98 -6.25 -2.47 -5.35
C GLY A 98 -4.99 -3.31 -5.16
N LEU A 99 -3.81 -2.72 -5.34
CA LEU A 99 -2.52 -3.40 -5.12
C LEU A 99 -2.39 -3.97 -3.70
N GLY A 100 -2.90 -3.25 -2.69
CA GLY A 100 -2.91 -3.76 -1.31
C GLY A 100 -3.71 -5.05 -1.17
N ALA A 101 -4.81 -5.19 -1.90
CA ALA A 101 -5.60 -6.42 -1.91
C ALA A 101 -4.86 -7.58 -2.63
N GLN A 102 -4.13 -7.30 -3.71
CA GLN A 102 -3.28 -8.30 -4.39
C GLN A 102 -2.19 -8.84 -3.45
N VAL A 103 -1.54 -7.94 -2.69
CA VAL A 103 -0.59 -8.34 -1.65
C VAL A 103 -1.27 -9.22 -0.59
N GLY A 104 -2.48 -8.86 -0.16
CA GLY A 104 -3.28 -9.64 0.79
C GLY A 104 -3.62 -11.04 0.29
N PHE A 105 -4.00 -11.19 -0.98
CA PHE A 105 -4.25 -12.51 -1.60
C PHE A 105 -3.00 -13.39 -1.60
N GLN A 106 -1.87 -12.85 -2.06
CA GLN A 106 -0.63 -13.63 -2.09
C GLN A 106 -0.13 -13.97 -0.69
N MET A 107 -0.24 -13.03 0.25
CA MET A 107 0.12 -13.28 1.65
C MET A 107 -0.79 -14.34 2.29
N SER A 108 -2.08 -14.35 1.98
CA SER A 108 -3.02 -15.37 2.46
C SER A 108 -2.66 -16.77 1.93
N LYS A 109 -2.13 -16.85 0.72
CA LYS A 109 -1.66 -18.11 0.11
C LYS A 109 -0.36 -18.60 0.71
N GLU A 110 0.64 -17.72 0.88
CA GLU A 110 1.99 -18.10 1.32
C GLU A 110 2.11 -18.19 2.85
N PHE A 111 1.36 -17.34 3.57
CA PHE A 111 1.42 -17.22 5.02
C PHE A 111 0.03 -17.29 5.67
N PRO A 112 -0.75 -18.37 5.45
CA PRO A 112 -2.16 -18.44 5.87
C PRO A 112 -2.36 -18.29 7.39
N ARG A 113 -1.35 -18.62 8.19
CA ARG A 113 -1.41 -18.44 9.65
C ARG A 113 -1.23 -16.98 10.09
N ARG A 114 -0.74 -16.11 9.20
CA ARG A 114 -0.51 -14.68 9.48
C ARG A 114 -1.73 -13.81 9.13
N ILE A 115 -2.66 -14.33 8.36
CA ILE A 115 -3.89 -13.64 7.95
C ILE A 115 -5.09 -14.32 8.61
N ARG A 116 -5.78 -13.59 9.49
CA ARG A 116 -7.01 -14.08 10.13
C ARG A 116 -8.20 -13.94 9.21
N SER A 117 -8.28 -12.83 8.49
CA SER A 117 -9.30 -12.53 7.50
C SER A 117 -8.75 -11.49 6.52
N LEU A 118 -9.17 -11.58 5.27
CA LEU A 118 -8.84 -10.62 4.22
C LEU A 118 -10.12 -9.94 3.73
N ILE A 119 -10.15 -8.62 3.80
CA ILE A 119 -11.12 -7.77 3.13
C ILE A 119 -10.42 -7.20 1.90
N SER A 120 -10.88 -7.60 0.72
CA SER A 120 -10.34 -7.19 -0.57
C SER A 120 -11.31 -6.25 -1.26
N VAL A 121 -10.80 -5.09 -1.70
CA VAL A 121 -11.57 -4.10 -2.44
C VAL A 121 -10.85 -3.77 -3.76
N GLY A 122 -11.57 -3.86 -4.87
CA GLY A 122 -11.08 -3.44 -6.20
C GLY A 122 -9.89 -4.25 -6.73
N ALA A 123 -9.77 -5.53 -6.34
CA ALA A 123 -8.79 -6.45 -6.91
C ALA A 123 -9.29 -7.88 -6.90
N GLN A 124 -8.73 -8.68 -7.81
CA GLN A 124 -8.97 -10.12 -7.95
C GLN A 124 -7.71 -10.90 -7.56
N PRO A 125 -7.83 -12.19 -7.17
CA PRO A 125 -6.68 -13.02 -6.77
C PRO A 125 -5.76 -13.43 -7.94
N TYR A 126 -6.14 -13.15 -9.18
CA TYR A 126 -5.39 -13.41 -10.41
C TYR A 126 -5.51 -12.23 -11.36
N GLN A 127 -4.45 -11.97 -12.13
CA GLN A 127 -4.45 -10.95 -13.18
C GLN A 127 -5.01 -11.51 -14.48
N GLU A 128 -5.88 -10.74 -15.14
CA GLU A 128 -6.30 -10.99 -16.51
C GLU A 128 -5.30 -10.38 -17.50
N LEU A 129 -5.24 -10.91 -18.74
CA LEU A 129 -4.31 -10.42 -19.76
C LEU A 129 -4.53 -8.94 -20.13
N GLU A 130 -5.76 -8.49 -20.12
CA GLU A 130 -6.10 -7.09 -20.36
C GLU A 130 -5.59 -6.16 -19.25
N GLU A 131 -5.62 -6.64 -18.00
CA GLU A 131 -5.10 -5.91 -16.86
C GLU A 131 -3.57 -5.70 -16.95
N ALA A 132 -2.84 -6.69 -17.44
CA ALA A 132 -1.39 -6.58 -17.65
C ALA A 132 -1.03 -5.49 -18.68
N LYS A 133 -1.79 -5.38 -19.78
CA LYS A 133 -1.60 -4.32 -20.78
C LYS A 133 -1.87 -2.93 -20.17
N TYR A 134 -2.95 -2.81 -19.44
CA TYR A 134 -3.36 -1.59 -18.76
C TYR A 134 -2.31 -1.14 -17.72
N MET A 135 -1.72 -2.07 -16.97
CA MET A 135 -0.65 -1.77 -16.02
C MET A 135 0.61 -1.25 -16.73
N LYS A 136 0.96 -1.82 -17.88
CA LYS A 136 2.10 -1.36 -18.68
C LYS A 136 1.92 0.07 -19.18
N GLU A 137 0.74 0.43 -19.66
CA GLU A 137 0.43 1.79 -20.08
C GLU A 137 0.57 2.79 -18.92
N LYS A 138 0.11 2.41 -17.73
CA LYS A 138 0.29 3.20 -16.50
C LYS A 138 1.74 3.41 -16.14
N GLN A 139 2.57 2.37 -16.22
CA GLN A 139 3.99 2.45 -15.94
C GLN A 139 4.71 3.41 -16.90
N GLU A 140 4.43 3.28 -18.20
CA GLU A 140 5.02 4.15 -19.23
C GLU A 140 4.66 5.62 -18.99
N GLN A 141 3.42 5.89 -18.61
CA GLN A 141 2.97 7.24 -18.32
C GLN A 141 3.62 7.80 -17.04
N LEU A 142 3.77 7.01 -15.99
CA LEU A 142 4.51 7.42 -14.78
C LEU A 142 5.97 7.74 -15.11
N ARG A 143 6.65 6.90 -15.90
CA ARG A 143 8.03 7.13 -16.33
C ARG A 143 8.20 8.39 -17.18
N SER A 144 7.14 8.86 -17.85
CA SER A 144 7.17 10.14 -18.54
C SER A 144 7.36 11.35 -17.61
N GLY A 145 7.15 11.17 -16.31
CA GLY A 145 7.26 12.19 -15.27
C GLY A 145 6.08 13.16 -15.20
N ASN A 146 5.08 13.02 -16.07
CA ASN A 146 3.89 13.87 -16.04
C ASN A 146 2.82 13.31 -15.08
N LEU A 147 3.09 13.44 -13.78
CA LEU A 147 2.19 12.94 -12.74
C LEU A 147 0.81 13.61 -12.78
N THR A 148 0.73 14.88 -13.20
CA THR A 148 -0.57 15.57 -13.33
C THR A 148 -1.44 14.90 -14.40
N ALA A 149 -0.89 14.62 -15.58
CA ALA A 149 -1.64 13.91 -16.62
C ALA A 149 -2.01 12.49 -16.19
N TYR A 150 -1.11 11.80 -15.47
CA TYR A 150 -1.40 10.50 -14.92
C TYR A 150 -2.61 10.53 -13.96
N LEU A 151 -2.62 11.47 -13.02
CA LEU A 151 -3.72 11.60 -12.07
C LEU A 151 -5.05 11.93 -12.76
N GLN A 152 -5.02 12.82 -13.75
CA GLN A 152 -6.22 13.17 -14.53
C GLN A 152 -6.81 11.98 -15.29
N GLN A 153 -5.97 11.10 -15.79
CA GLN A 153 -6.41 9.95 -16.59
C GLN A 153 -6.85 8.76 -15.73
N TRP A 154 -6.09 8.46 -14.66
CA TRP A 154 -6.23 7.21 -13.93
C TRP A 154 -6.85 7.33 -12.54
N HIS A 155 -6.82 8.52 -11.98
CA HIS A 155 -7.47 8.83 -10.73
C HIS A 155 -8.46 9.96 -10.96
N SER A 156 -9.71 9.75 -10.56
CA SER A 156 -10.66 10.84 -10.51
C SER A 156 -10.18 11.83 -9.46
N LEU A 157 -9.70 13.01 -9.86
CA LEU A 157 -9.21 14.05 -8.97
C LEU A 157 -10.28 14.50 -7.95
N ASP A 158 -11.56 14.27 -8.26
CA ASP A 158 -12.69 14.58 -7.38
C ASP A 158 -12.68 13.78 -6.06
N HIS A 159 -11.83 12.74 -5.98
CA HIS A 159 -11.71 11.89 -4.80
C HIS A 159 -10.42 12.09 -3.99
N LEU A 160 -9.50 12.93 -4.48
CA LEU A 160 -8.28 13.28 -3.76
C LEU A 160 -8.42 14.65 -3.10
N SER A 161 -7.98 14.78 -1.85
CA SER A 161 -7.82 16.10 -1.24
C SER A 161 -6.61 16.83 -1.88
N ALA A 162 -6.60 18.17 -1.81
CA ALA A 162 -5.48 18.96 -2.33
C ALA A 162 -4.14 18.58 -1.69
N ASP A 163 -4.13 18.18 -0.43
CA ASP A 163 -2.94 17.73 0.27
C ASP A 163 -2.48 16.36 -0.22
N GLN A 164 -3.42 15.44 -0.53
CA GLN A 164 -3.11 14.14 -1.12
C GLN A 164 -2.53 14.28 -2.52
N GLU A 165 -3.15 15.10 -3.38
CA GLU A 165 -2.63 15.40 -4.71
C GLU A 165 -1.21 15.98 -4.64
N LYS A 166 -0.99 16.95 -3.76
CA LYS A 166 0.33 17.55 -3.55
C LYS A 166 1.38 16.52 -3.13
N LEU A 167 1.03 15.61 -2.22
CA LEU A 167 1.94 14.53 -1.79
C LEU A 167 2.33 13.62 -2.96
N ILE A 168 1.38 13.24 -3.81
CA ILE A 168 1.65 12.41 -4.99
C ILE A 168 2.56 13.16 -5.97
N LEU A 169 2.26 14.44 -6.25
CA LEU A 169 3.04 15.25 -7.20
C LEU A 169 4.48 15.53 -6.73
N GLN A 170 4.77 15.43 -5.44
CA GLN A 170 6.11 15.55 -4.87
C GLN A 170 6.92 14.25 -4.85
N GLY A 171 6.28 13.13 -5.18
CA GLY A 171 6.92 11.82 -5.15
C GLY A 171 7.81 11.54 -6.36
N ASN A 172 8.45 10.38 -6.35
CA ASN A 172 9.37 9.94 -7.42
C ASN A 172 8.60 9.15 -8.49
N PRO A 173 8.44 9.66 -9.73
CA PRO A 173 7.70 8.98 -10.79
C PRO A 173 8.25 7.60 -11.15
N GLU A 174 9.57 7.41 -11.13
CA GLU A 174 10.18 6.11 -11.41
C GLU A 174 9.86 5.09 -10.30
N ALA A 175 9.99 5.49 -9.03
CA ALA A 175 9.59 4.63 -7.90
C ALA A 175 8.10 4.27 -7.98
N TYR A 176 7.26 5.18 -8.45
CA TYR A 176 5.85 4.93 -8.69
C TYR A 176 5.62 3.93 -9.84
N ALA A 177 6.35 4.05 -10.94
CA ALA A 177 6.28 3.10 -12.05
C ALA A 177 6.72 1.71 -11.62
N LEU A 178 7.85 1.60 -10.90
CA LEU A 178 8.35 0.35 -10.32
C LEU A 178 7.35 -0.26 -9.33
N GLY A 179 6.61 0.57 -8.63
CA GLY A 179 5.56 0.15 -7.70
C GLY A 179 4.40 -0.60 -8.35
N LEU A 180 4.24 -0.55 -9.68
CA LEU A 180 3.25 -1.28 -10.47
C LEU A 180 3.77 -2.61 -11.06
N GLU A 181 5.06 -2.94 -10.92
CA GLU A 181 5.63 -4.23 -11.32
C GLU A 181 5.26 -5.33 -10.31
#